data_a16d3efa0868d0b37c809acf1797a75b
#
_entry.id   a16d3efa0868d0b37c809acf1797a75b
#
_cell.length_a   1.000
_cell.length_b   1.000
_cell.length_c   1.000
_cell.angle_alpha   90.00
_cell.angle_beta   90.00
_cell.angle_gamma   90.00
#
_symmetry.space_group_name_H-M   'P 1'
#
loop_
_entity.id
_entity.type
_entity.pdbx_description
1 polymer ?
#
loop_
_entity_poly.entity_id
_entity_poly.type
_entity_poly.pdbx_seq_one_letter_code
_entity_poly.pdbx_strand_id
1 'polypeptide(L)' 'LALLVRIHELVNNGCQLIISTHSPILMAYPNADIYAIDDTRAHITPYEETEHYQLTKYFLTHTEQMMKELLG' A
#
# COMPACT_ATOMS: atom_id res chain seq x y z
N LEU A 1 8.00 7.55 7.01
CA LEU A 1 7.11 7.63 8.18
C LEU A 1 6.71 9.06 8.53
N ALA A 2 7.61 10.03 8.28
CA ALA A 2 7.26 11.44 8.47
C ALA A 2 6.09 11.88 7.58
N LEU A 3 5.98 11.31 6.38
CA LEU A 3 4.86 11.58 5.48
C LEU A 3 3.53 11.10 6.06
N LEU A 4 3.50 9.93 6.71
CA LEU A 4 2.28 9.44 7.37
C LEU A 4 1.82 10.38 8.49
N VAL A 5 2.75 10.89 9.28
CA VAL A 5 2.44 11.86 10.34
C VAL A 5 1.83 13.12 9.73
N ARG A 6 2.40 13.63 8.63
CA ARG A 6 1.90 14.82 7.96
C ARG A 6 0.51 14.60 7.36
N ILE A 7 0.28 13.45 6.75
CA ILE A 7 -1.04 13.06 6.23
C ILE A 7 -2.07 13.08 7.36
N HIS A 8 -1.71 12.50 8.49
CA HIS A 8 -2.60 12.44 9.65
C HIS A 8 -2.97 13.83 10.16
N GLU A 9 -2.01 14.73 10.24
CA GLU A 9 -2.27 16.13 10.62
C GLU A 9 -3.24 16.81 9.66
N LEU A 10 -3.05 16.65 8.35
CA LEU A 10 -3.90 17.25 7.34
C LEU A 10 -5.32 16.70 7.40
N VAL A 11 -5.47 15.39 7.53
CA VAL A 11 -6.78 14.75 7.63
C VAL A 11 -7.52 15.21 8.88
N ASN A 12 -6.83 15.33 10.01
CA ASN A 12 -7.42 15.80 11.26
C ASN A 12 -7.86 17.27 11.17
N ASN A 13 -7.29 18.04 10.26
CA ASN A 13 -7.67 19.41 9.99
C ASN A 13 -8.75 19.53 8.90
N GLY A 14 -9.38 18.44 8.53
CA GLY A 14 -10.49 18.43 7.59
C GLY A 14 -10.10 18.33 6.12
N CYS A 15 -8.82 18.05 5.81
CA CYS A 15 -8.37 17.88 4.42
C CYS A 15 -8.78 16.52 3.87
N GLN A 16 -9.15 16.48 2.60
CA GLN A 16 -9.30 15.26 1.83
C GLN A 16 -8.06 15.08 0.96
N LEU A 17 -7.47 13.90 1.00
CA LEU A 17 -6.27 13.58 0.22
C LEU A 17 -6.54 12.39 -0.70
N ILE A 18 -6.07 12.52 -1.94
CA ILE A 18 -6.05 11.42 -2.91
C ILE A 18 -4.60 11.19 -3.28
N ILE A 19 -4.10 9.99 -3.03
CA ILE A 19 -2.69 9.65 -3.16
C ILE A 19 -2.54 8.43 -4.06
N SER A 20 -1.69 8.57 -5.09
CA SER A 20 -1.26 7.43 -5.90
C SER A 20 0.07 6.92 -5.33
N THR A 21 0.14 5.63 -4.98
CA THR A 21 1.32 5.07 -4.33
C THR A 21 1.44 3.58 -4.57
N HIS A 22 2.68 3.08 -4.52
CA HIS A 22 3.00 1.65 -4.44
C HIS A 22 3.45 1.23 -3.04
N SER A 23 3.43 2.14 -2.07
CA SER A 23 3.90 1.87 -0.71
C SER A 23 2.86 1.16 0.13
N PRO A 24 3.10 -0.10 0.57
CA PRO A 24 2.21 -0.76 1.51
C PRO A 24 2.13 -0.04 2.86
N ILE A 25 3.15 0.73 3.22
CA ILE A 25 3.16 1.51 4.46
C ILE A 25 2.15 2.65 4.39
N LEU A 26 2.12 3.40 3.28
CA LEU A 26 1.13 4.48 3.10
C LEU A 26 -0.29 3.92 2.99
N MET A 27 -0.47 2.79 2.33
CA MET A 27 -1.78 2.14 2.20
C MET A 27 -2.35 1.67 3.54
N ALA A 28 -1.50 1.50 4.56
CA ALA A 28 -1.92 1.06 5.88
C ALA A 28 -2.62 2.16 6.69
N TYR A 29 -2.75 3.38 6.17
CA TYR A 29 -3.36 4.49 6.89
C TYR A 29 -4.78 4.10 7.35
N PRO A 30 -5.12 4.28 8.64
CA PRO A 30 -6.42 3.87 9.18
C PRO A 30 -7.58 4.54 8.46
N ASN A 31 -8.60 3.76 8.14
CA ASN A 31 -9.84 4.21 7.48
C ASN A 31 -9.65 4.78 6.07
N ALA A 32 -8.49 4.55 5.46
CA ALA A 32 -8.30 4.92 4.06
C ALA A 32 -9.09 3.98 3.14
N ASP A 33 -9.68 4.55 2.10
CA ASP A 33 -10.26 3.77 1.02
C ASP A 33 -9.17 3.51 -0.02
N ILE A 34 -8.87 2.25 -0.27
CA ILE A 34 -7.86 1.85 -1.23
C ILE A 34 -8.54 1.41 -2.51
N TYR A 35 -8.22 2.10 -3.61
CA TYR A 35 -8.74 1.76 -4.93
C TYR A 35 -7.66 1.02 -5.72
N ALA A 36 -7.92 -0.25 -6.02
CA ALA A 36 -7.11 -0.99 -6.97
C ALA A 36 -7.61 -0.69 -8.38
N ILE A 37 -6.70 -0.34 -9.27
CA ILE A 37 -7.02 0.07 -10.64
C ILE A 37 -6.51 -1.01 -11.59
N ASP A 38 -7.41 -1.59 -12.37
CA ASP A 38 -7.06 -2.50 -13.44
C ASP A 38 -7.39 -1.87 -14.81
N ASP A 39 -7.29 -2.64 -15.89
CA ASP A 39 -7.48 -2.14 -17.25
C ASP A 39 -8.88 -1.61 -17.54
N THR A 40 -9.87 -1.99 -16.75
CA THR A 40 -11.27 -1.69 -17.02
C THR A 40 -11.93 -0.81 -15.98
N ARG A 41 -11.45 -0.81 -14.72
CA ARG A 41 -12.12 -0.10 -13.65
C ARG A 41 -11.23 0.08 -12.40
N ALA A 42 -11.68 0.97 -11.52
CA ALA A 42 -11.18 1.08 -10.15
C ALA A 42 -12.18 0.44 -9.20
N HIS A 43 -11.70 -0.26 -8.17
CA HIS A 43 -12.57 -0.86 -7.16
C HIS A 43 -11.91 -0.81 -5.79
N ILE A 44 -12.74 -0.68 -4.74
CA ILE A 44 -12.26 -0.65 -3.37
C ILE A 44 -11.74 -2.05 -3.00
N THR A 45 -10.55 -2.08 -2.40
CA THR A 45 -9.86 -3.32 -2.04
C THR A 45 -9.41 -3.23 -0.59
N PRO A 46 -9.67 -4.26 0.24
CA PRO A 46 -9.11 -4.30 1.58
C PRO A 46 -7.58 -4.25 1.55
N TYR A 47 -6.99 -3.60 2.54
CA TYR A 47 -5.53 -3.41 2.60
C TYR A 47 -4.76 -4.72 2.41
N GLU A 48 -5.14 -5.76 3.16
CA GLU A 48 -4.45 -7.05 3.15
C GLU A 48 -4.63 -7.83 1.84
N GLU A 49 -5.58 -7.43 1.01
CA GLU A 49 -5.82 -8.05 -0.29
C GLU A 49 -5.17 -7.28 -1.44
N THR A 50 -4.50 -6.16 -1.16
CA THR A 50 -3.77 -5.44 -2.21
C THR A 50 -2.58 -6.26 -2.69
N GLU A 51 -2.30 -6.16 -3.99
CA GLU A 51 -1.16 -6.84 -4.59
C GLU A 51 0.16 -6.42 -3.94
N HIS A 52 0.31 -5.14 -3.65
CA HIS A 52 1.52 -4.60 -3.02
C HIS A 52 1.74 -5.15 -1.61
N TYR A 53 0.67 -5.26 -0.82
CA TYR A 53 0.76 -5.87 0.51
C TYR A 53 1.15 -7.34 0.41
N GLN A 54 0.47 -8.10 -0.42
CA GLN A 54 0.70 -9.53 -0.58
C GLN A 54 2.11 -9.82 -1.07
N LEU A 55 2.58 -9.12 -2.08
CA LEU A 55 3.92 -9.30 -2.64
C LEU A 55 5.00 -8.94 -1.63
N THR A 56 4.86 -7.80 -0.96
CA THR A 56 5.84 -7.35 0.03
C THR A 56 5.92 -8.31 1.22
N LYS A 57 4.77 -8.73 1.71
CA LYS A 57 4.72 -9.70 2.81
C LYS A 57 5.39 -11.01 2.44
N TYR A 58 5.07 -11.54 1.27
CA TYR A 58 5.68 -12.78 0.77
C TYR A 58 7.19 -12.62 0.64
N PHE A 59 7.64 -11.53 0.02
CA PHE A 59 9.06 -11.26 -0.15
C PHE A 59 9.81 -11.22 1.19
N LEU A 60 9.27 -10.48 2.17
CA LEU A 60 9.93 -10.34 3.47
C LEU A 60 9.97 -11.63 4.27
N THR A 61 8.98 -12.50 4.10
CA THR A 61 8.93 -13.80 4.79
C THR A 61 9.67 -14.92 4.05
N HIS A 62 10.04 -14.69 2.79
CA HIS A 62 10.73 -15.68 1.94
C HIS A 62 11.93 -15.04 1.22
N THR A 63 12.67 -14.18 1.91
CA THR A 63 13.70 -13.34 1.30
C THR A 63 14.78 -14.15 0.57
N GLU A 64 15.32 -15.18 1.20
CA GLU A 64 16.36 -16.01 0.59
C GLU A 64 15.87 -16.72 -0.68
N GLN A 65 14.67 -17.31 -0.59
CA GLN A 65 14.07 -17.99 -1.72
C GLN A 65 13.80 -17.04 -2.88
N MET A 66 13.25 -15.87 -2.59
CA MET A 66 12.95 -14.86 -3.61
C MET A 66 14.21 -14.34 -4.28
N MET A 67 15.25 -14.06 -3.50
CA MET A 67 16.54 -13.61 -4.05
C MET A 67 17.17 -14.67 -4.93
N LYS A 68 17.08 -15.93 -4.52
CA LYS A 68 17.63 -17.06 -5.30
C LYS A 68 16.90 -17.24 -6.63
N GLU A 69 15.57 -17.14 -6.61
CA GLU A 69 14.75 -17.26 -7.83
C GLU A 69 14.98 -16.10 -8.79
N LEU A 70 15.09 -14.86 -8.26
CA LEU A 70 15.24 -13.66 -9.09
C LEU A 70 16.65 -13.51 -9.66
N LEU A 71 17.66 -13.91 -8.90
CA LEU A 71 19.07 -13.67 -9.27
C LEU A 71 19.77 -14.91 -9.82
N GLY A 72 19.13 -16.03 -9.81
CA GLY A 72 19.71 -17.29 -10.27
C GLY A 72 20.54 -17.95 -9.21
#